data_f11370669afcff22015599b8414750c5
#
_entry.id   f11370669afcff22015599b8414750c5
#
_cell.length_a   1.000
_cell.length_b   1.000
_cell.length_c   1.000
_cell.angle_alpha   90.00
_cell.angle_beta   90.00
_cell.angle_gamma   90.00
#
_symmetry.space_group_name_H-M   'P 1'
#
loop_
_entity.id
_entity.type
_entity.pdbx_description
1 polymer ?
#
loop_
_entity_poly.entity_id
_entity_poly.type
_entity_poly.pdbx_seq_one_letter_code
_entity_poly.pdbx_strand_id
1 'polypeptide(L)'
;MKTLSLLVLFFAATAFAQTTSVKDIPADSETTISISKGSKSTPEYTITDGSAEIEGDPEILINAGRSSWKKACDEWKKEIKDLNKQNQVLAISCNSSVCAKNENSATVCKSTGTYKLKIQTR
;
A
#
# COMPACT_ATOMS: atom_id res chain seq x y z
N MET A 1 -30.47 50.27 10.07
CA MET A 1 -29.19 50.22 9.38
C MET A 1 -28.42 49.07 9.98
N LYS A 2 -28.41 48.04 9.24
CA LYS A 2 -27.75 46.82 9.73
C LYS A 2 -26.36 46.80 9.22
N THR A 3 -25.45 47.03 10.09
CA THR A 3 -24.06 46.86 9.78
C THR A 3 -23.78 45.36 9.73
N LEU A 4 -23.64 44.93 8.54
CA LEU A 4 -23.24 43.57 8.32
C LEU A 4 -21.77 43.49 8.66
N SER A 5 -21.51 42.97 9.84
CA SER A 5 -20.15 42.66 10.23
C SER A 5 -19.71 41.45 9.44
N LEU A 6 -18.97 41.72 8.41
CA LEU A 6 -18.37 40.70 7.61
C LEU A 6 -17.22 40.13 8.43
N LEU A 7 -17.53 39.07 9.12
CA LEU A 7 -16.51 38.33 9.81
C LEU A 7 -15.71 37.54 8.77
N VAL A 8 -14.69 38.18 8.29
CA VAL A 8 -13.75 37.49 7.45
C VAL A 8 -12.99 36.50 8.34
N LEU A 9 -13.49 35.33 8.35
CA LEU A 9 -12.73 34.25 8.89
C LEU A 9 -11.55 34.01 7.96
N PHE A 10 -10.46 34.60 8.32
CA PHE A 10 -9.20 34.17 7.78
C PHE A 10 -8.97 32.77 8.33
N PHE A 11 -9.36 31.80 7.58
CA PHE A 11 -8.75 30.53 7.71
C PHE A 11 -7.32 30.75 7.24
N ALA A 12 -6.49 31.04 8.16
CA ALA A 12 -5.10 30.77 7.95
C ALA A 12 -5.02 29.28 7.69
N ALA A 13 -5.04 28.94 6.45
CA ALA A 13 -4.59 27.64 6.07
C ALA A 13 -3.14 27.62 6.50
N THR A 14 -2.95 27.19 7.69
CA THR A 14 -1.62 26.77 8.07
C THR A 14 -1.36 25.60 7.15
N ALA A 15 -0.76 25.93 6.06
CA ALA A 15 -0.11 24.92 5.30
C ALA A 15 0.89 24.32 6.27
N PHE A 16 0.46 23.26 6.87
CA PHE A 16 1.40 22.44 7.55
C PHE A 16 2.26 21.92 6.45
N ALA A 17 3.30 22.60 6.22
CA ALA A 17 4.36 21.99 5.51
C ALA A 17 4.73 20.78 6.35
N GLN A 18 4.12 19.73 6.00
CA GLN A 18 4.49 18.47 6.53
C GLN A 18 5.83 18.20 5.94
N THR A 19 6.78 18.82 6.47
CA THR A 19 8.09 18.33 6.25
C THR A 19 8.19 17.05 6.99
N THR A 20 7.68 16.06 6.40
CA THR A 20 8.13 14.76 6.75
C THR A 20 9.58 14.77 6.38
N SER A 21 10.34 15.19 7.31
CA SER A 21 11.74 15.15 7.06
C SER A 21 12.12 13.71 6.95
N VAL A 22 12.66 13.41 5.84
CA VAL A 22 13.19 12.10 5.56
C VAL A 22 14.18 11.66 6.63
N LYS A 23 14.59 12.55 7.48
CA LYS A 23 15.44 12.26 8.58
C LYS A 23 14.82 11.36 9.59
N ASP A 24 13.52 11.31 9.65
CA ASP A 24 12.84 10.53 10.64
C ASP A 24 12.60 9.12 10.16
N ILE A 25 13.17 8.76 9.07
CA ILE A 25 13.21 7.37 8.71
C ILE A 25 14.11 6.73 9.75
N PRO A 26 13.55 5.85 10.53
CA PRO A 26 14.33 5.23 11.56
C PRO A 26 15.51 4.55 10.92
N ALA A 27 16.64 4.79 11.48
CA ALA A 27 17.85 4.22 10.94
C ALA A 27 17.84 2.71 10.93
N ASP A 28 16.91 2.16 11.60
CA ASP A 28 16.80 0.74 11.71
C ASP A 28 15.89 0.21 10.66
N SER A 29 15.23 1.04 9.93
CA SER A 29 14.65 0.51 8.74
C SER A 29 15.80 0.23 7.81
N GLU A 30 16.47 -0.70 8.10
CA GLU A 30 17.46 -1.30 7.54
C GLU A 30 17.50 -1.33 6.20
N THR A 31 17.58 -0.33 5.63
CA THR A 31 18.20 -0.20 4.38
C THR A 31 19.63 -0.51 4.56
N THR A 32 19.93 -1.68 4.51
CA THR A 32 21.27 -2.06 4.40
C THR A 32 21.77 -1.61 3.11
N ILE A 33 22.36 -0.56 3.14
CA ILE A 33 23.07 -0.12 2.00
C ILE A 33 24.36 -0.89 1.99
N SER A 34 24.42 -1.86 1.21
CA SER A 34 25.67 -2.51 0.97
C SER A 34 26.43 -1.63 0.02
N ILE A 35 27.29 -0.87 0.56
CA ILE A 35 28.16 -0.08 -0.23
C ILE A 35 29.29 -0.94 -0.67
N SER A 36 29.28 -1.25 -1.91
CA SER A 36 30.41 -1.95 -2.45
C SER A 36 31.42 -0.94 -2.89
N LYS A 37 32.49 -0.85 -2.14
CA LYS A 37 33.54 -0.04 -2.39
C LYS A 37 34.24 -0.27 -3.62
N GLY A 38 34.52 0.70 -4.37
CA GLY A 38 35.39 0.65 -5.54
C GLY A 38 34.84 -0.12 -6.70
N SER A 39 33.64 -0.56 -6.61
CA SER A 39 33.15 -1.29 -7.71
C SER A 39 32.62 -0.36 -8.73
N LYS A 40 32.86 -0.66 -9.93
CA LYS A 40 32.38 0.04 -10.99
C LYS A 40 30.97 -0.28 -11.12
N SER A 41 30.15 0.62 -11.02
CA SER A 41 28.77 0.56 -11.48
C SER A 41 28.07 -0.76 -11.25
N THR A 42 28.24 -1.35 -10.10
CA THR A 42 27.37 -2.41 -9.70
C THR A 42 26.01 -1.81 -9.44
N PRO A 43 24.97 -2.37 -10.02
CA PRO A 43 23.65 -1.84 -9.80
C PRO A 43 23.28 -1.93 -8.31
N GLU A 44 22.84 -0.84 -7.79
CA GLU A 44 22.37 -0.79 -6.43
C GLU A 44 20.87 -1.14 -6.42
N TYR A 45 20.50 -1.90 -5.46
CA TYR A 45 19.11 -2.31 -5.30
C TYR A 45 18.62 -1.98 -3.91
N THR A 46 17.37 -1.65 -3.84
CA THR A 46 16.67 -1.48 -2.57
C THR A 46 15.55 -2.48 -2.49
N ILE A 47 15.38 -3.10 -1.35
CA ILE A 47 14.26 -3.99 -1.12
C ILE A 47 13.18 -3.24 -0.37
N THR A 48 11.99 -3.26 -0.92
CA THR A 48 10.86 -2.56 -0.37
C THR A 48 9.72 -3.54 -0.14
N ASP A 49 9.11 -3.43 1.02
CA ASP A 49 7.95 -4.24 1.36
C ASP A 49 6.71 -3.36 1.28
N GLY A 50 5.62 -3.95 0.93
CA GLY A 50 4.34 -3.28 0.94
C GLY A 50 3.21 -4.22 1.32
N SER A 51 2.10 -3.63 1.70
CA SER A 51 0.90 -4.39 2.03
C SER A 51 -0.34 -3.66 1.57
N ALA A 52 -1.41 -4.41 1.36
CA ALA A 52 -2.71 -3.87 1.00
C ALA A 52 -3.81 -4.78 1.52
N GLU A 53 -4.96 -4.19 1.79
CA GLU A 53 -6.12 -4.97 2.14
C GLU A 53 -6.78 -5.44 0.85
N ILE A 54 -7.07 -6.73 0.79
CA ILE A 54 -7.73 -7.36 -0.34
C ILE A 54 -9.09 -7.82 0.12
N GLU A 55 -10.12 -7.31 -0.52
CA GLU A 55 -11.49 -7.62 -0.14
C GLU A 55 -12.27 -8.05 -1.36
N GLY A 56 -12.98 -9.15 -1.23
CA GLY A 56 -13.89 -9.61 -2.26
C GLY A 56 -15.24 -8.91 -2.16
N ASP A 57 -16.05 -9.08 -3.18
CA ASP A 57 -17.38 -8.53 -3.18
C ASP A 57 -18.28 -9.29 -2.19
N PRO A 58 -19.28 -8.63 -1.62
CA PRO A 58 -20.25 -9.29 -0.78
C PRO A 58 -21.05 -10.34 -1.56
N GLU A 59 -21.11 -11.53 -1.00
CA GLU A 59 -21.81 -12.65 -1.62
C GLU A 59 -22.70 -13.34 -0.60
N ILE A 60 -23.77 -13.95 -1.05
CA ILE A 60 -24.69 -14.64 -0.16
C ILE A 60 -24.07 -15.91 0.41
N LEU A 61 -23.39 -16.65 -0.44
CA LEU A 61 -22.76 -17.90 -0.06
C LEU A 61 -21.30 -17.70 0.26
N ILE A 62 -20.83 -18.41 1.27
CA ILE A 62 -19.42 -18.32 1.68
C ILE A 62 -18.46 -18.76 0.57
N ASN A 63 -18.83 -19.75 -0.19
CA ASN A 63 -17.98 -20.19 -1.31
C ASN A 63 -17.89 -19.13 -2.40
N ALA A 64 -18.98 -18.43 -2.66
CA ALA A 64 -18.99 -17.32 -3.60
C ALA A 64 -18.15 -16.15 -3.06
N GLY A 65 -18.24 -15.87 -1.77
CA GLY A 65 -17.40 -14.86 -1.12
C GLY A 65 -15.91 -15.16 -1.24
N ARG A 66 -15.53 -16.40 -1.03
CA ARG A 66 -14.14 -16.85 -1.21
C ARG A 66 -13.67 -16.74 -2.65
N SER A 67 -14.53 -17.10 -3.59
CA SER A 67 -14.21 -16.98 -5.01
C SER A 67 -14.04 -15.53 -5.42
N SER A 68 -14.89 -14.66 -4.91
CA SER A 68 -14.78 -13.22 -5.15
C SER A 68 -13.48 -12.66 -4.58
N TRP A 69 -13.12 -13.05 -3.37
CA TRP A 69 -11.85 -12.67 -2.76
C TRP A 69 -10.65 -13.18 -3.58
N LYS A 70 -10.72 -14.41 -4.03
CA LYS A 70 -9.64 -15.00 -4.84
C LYS A 70 -9.44 -14.23 -6.13
N LYS A 71 -10.55 -13.82 -6.76
CA LYS A 71 -10.49 -12.99 -7.95
C LYS A 71 -9.83 -11.64 -7.65
N ALA A 72 -10.24 -10.99 -6.56
CA ALA A 72 -9.65 -9.74 -6.13
C ALA A 72 -8.15 -9.90 -5.85
N CYS A 73 -7.77 -11.04 -5.26
CA CYS A 73 -6.37 -11.37 -5.02
C CYS A 73 -5.58 -11.48 -6.31
N ASP A 74 -6.10 -12.21 -7.28
CA ASP A 74 -5.43 -12.39 -8.57
C ASP A 74 -5.28 -11.06 -9.33
N GLU A 75 -6.31 -10.22 -9.27
CA GLU A 75 -6.29 -8.90 -9.88
C GLU A 75 -5.25 -7.99 -9.20
N TRP A 76 -5.20 -8.02 -7.88
CA TRP A 76 -4.22 -7.26 -7.12
C TRP A 76 -2.80 -7.70 -7.43
N LYS A 77 -2.55 -9.00 -7.49
CA LYS A 77 -1.23 -9.53 -7.86
C LYS A 77 -0.82 -9.07 -9.24
N LYS A 78 -1.75 -9.08 -10.16
CA LYS A 78 -1.51 -8.63 -11.53
C LYS A 78 -1.18 -7.13 -11.53
N GLU A 79 -1.94 -6.35 -10.79
CA GLU A 79 -1.71 -4.91 -10.68
C GLU A 79 -0.32 -4.61 -10.13
N ILE A 80 0.07 -5.27 -9.05
CA ILE A 80 1.40 -5.08 -8.47
C ILE A 80 2.50 -5.41 -9.47
N LYS A 81 2.34 -6.48 -10.21
CA LYS A 81 3.30 -6.86 -11.24
C LYS A 81 3.35 -5.86 -12.39
N ASP A 82 2.19 -5.38 -12.81
CA ASP A 82 2.09 -4.43 -13.91
C ASP A 82 2.70 -3.07 -13.54
N LEU A 83 2.49 -2.63 -12.31
CA LEU A 83 3.05 -1.38 -11.81
C LEU A 83 4.56 -1.48 -11.58
N ASN A 84 5.07 -2.67 -11.46
CA ASN A 84 6.47 -2.91 -11.15
C ASN A 84 7.23 -3.67 -12.24
N LYS A 85 6.87 -3.43 -13.47
CA LYS A 85 7.53 -4.11 -14.61
C LYS A 85 9.03 -3.87 -14.67
N GLN A 86 9.47 -2.74 -14.16
CA GLN A 86 10.87 -2.39 -14.14
C GLN A 86 11.60 -2.91 -12.91
N ASN A 87 10.86 -3.45 -11.99
CA ASN A 87 11.38 -3.96 -10.73
C ASN A 87 11.20 -5.47 -10.68
N GLN A 88 11.88 -6.09 -9.77
CA GLN A 88 11.72 -7.52 -9.56
C GLN A 88 10.80 -7.77 -8.37
N VAL A 89 9.74 -8.52 -8.59
CA VAL A 89 8.87 -8.96 -7.51
C VAL A 89 9.49 -10.19 -6.87
N LEU A 90 9.96 -10.03 -5.64
CA LEU A 90 10.62 -11.12 -4.92
C LEU A 90 9.62 -12.03 -4.24
N ALA A 91 8.55 -11.48 -3.75
CA ALA A 91 7.48 -12.22 -3.11
C ALA A 91 6.17 -11.45 -3.24
N ILE A 92 5.09 -12.16 -3.36
CA ILE A 92 3.75 -11.59 -3.34
C ILE A 92 2.78 -12.65 -2.84
N SER A 93 1.98 -12.31 -1.88
CA SER A 93 1.01 -13.21 -1.29
C SER A 93 -0.22 -12.48 -0.82
N CYS A 94 -1.37 -13.06 -1.03
CA CYS A 94 -2.61 -12.53 -0.47
C CYS A 94 -2.84 -12.99 0.96
N ASN A 95 -2.07 -13.93 1.43
CA ASN A 95 -2.23 -14.56 2.73
C ASN A 95 -3.61 -15.23 2.90
N SER A 96 -3.94 -15.64 4.08
CA SER A 96 -5.20 -16.32 4.33
C SER A 96 -6.35 -15.32 4.45
N SER A 97 -7.46 -15.63 3.83
CA SER A 97 -8.64 -14.79 3.95
C SER A 97 -9.45 -15.12 5.18
N VAL A 98 -10.11 -14.12 5.69
CA VAL A 98 -11.09 -14.26 6.76
C VAL A 98 -12.42 -13.80 6.20
N CYS A 99 -13.43 -14.64 6.30
CA CYS A 99 -14.75 -14.35 5.81
C CYS A 99 -15.69 -14.06 6.98
N ALA A 100 -16.48 -13.02 6.87
CA ALA A 100 -17.46 -12.65 7.86
C ALA A 100 -18.71 -12.10 7.16
N LYS A 101 -19.83 -12.17 7.85
CA LYS A 101 -21.06 -11.60 7.34
C LYS A 101 -21.10 -10.11 7.66
N ASN A 102 -21.54 -9.33 6.68
CA ASN A 102 -21.75 -7.91 6.86
C ASN A 102 -23.17 -7.63 7.40
N GLU A 103 -23.53 -6.36 7.50
CA GLU A 103 -24.83 -5.93 7.99
C GLU A 103 -26.00 -6.47 7.16
N ASN A 104 -25.76 -6.75 5.90
CA ASN A 104 -26.78 -7.25 4.98
C ASN A 104 -26.80 -8.77 4.92
N SER A 105 -26.16 -9.44 5.84
CA SER A 105 -26.01 -10.89 5.88
C SER A 105 -25.29 -11.49 4.68
N ALA A 106 -24.57 -10.68 3.96
CA ALA A 106 -23.69 -11.14 2.90
C ALA A 106 -22.31 -11.49 3.44
N THR A 107 -21.67 -12.47 2.87
CA THR A 107 -20.32 -12.88 3.25
C THR A 107 -19.31 -12.04 2.50
N VAL A 108 -18.41 -11.43 3.24
CA VAL A 108 -17.28 -10.70 2.69
C VAL A 108 -16.01 -11.38 3.18
N CYS A 109 -15.16 -11.74 2.26
CA CYS A 109 -13.85 -12.32 2.58
C CYS A 109 -12.77 -11.30 2.32
N LYS A 110 -11.84 -11.18 3.24
CA LYS A 110 -10.73 -10.25 3.09
C LYS A 110 -9.45 -10.76 3.71
N SER A 111 -8.36 -10.24 3.27
CA SER A 111 -7.03 -10.56 3.79
C SER A 111 -6.10 -9.38 3.64
N THR A 112 -4.96 -9.47 4.25
CA THR A 112 -3.88 -8.51 4.02
C THR A 112 -2.88 -9.14 3.07
N GLY A 113 -2.79 -8.58 1.88
CA GLY A 113 -1.77 -8.99 0.91
C GLY A 113 -0.44 -8.32 1.23
N THR A 114 0.64 -9.02 0.99
CA THR A 114 1.97 -8.47 1.18
C THR A 114 2.83 -8.74 -0.06
N TYR A 115 3.74 -7.85 -0.31
CA TYR A 115 4.67 -8.03 -1.42
C TYR A 115 6.05 -7.49 -1.05
N LYS A 116 7.04 -7.99 -1.75
CA LYS A 116 8.42 -7.56 -1.59
C LYS A 116 9.01 -7.32 -2.96
N LEU A 117 9.57 -6.15 -3.15
CA LEU A 117 10.15 -5.73 -4.42
C LEU A 117 11.62 -5.46 -4.28
N LYS A 118 12.34 -5.77 -5.34
CA LYS A 118 13.72 -5.36 -5.50
C LYS A 118 13.74 -4.26 -6.55
N ILE A 119 14.08 -3.08 -6.12
CA ILE A 119 14.09 -1.89 -6.96
C ILE A 119 15.52 -1.52 -7.29
N GLN A 120 15.79 -1.37 -8.55
CA GLN A 120 17.09 -0.90 -8.97
C GLN A 120 17.13 0.60 -8.82
N THR A 121 18.05 1.08 -8.03
CA THR A 121 18.17 2.51 -7.75
C THR A 121 19.20 3.19 -8.63
N ARG A 122 20.00 2.42 -9.34
CA ARG A 122 20.96 2.91 -10.30
C ARG A 122 21.24 1.96 -11.41
#